data_057858e958d5a4334679fd93c2f5a944
#
_entry.id   057858e958d5a4334679fd93c2f5a944
#
_cell.length_a   1.000
_cell.length_b   1.000
_cell.length_c   1.000
_cell.angle_alpha   90.00
_cell.angle_beta   90.00
_cell.angle_gamma   90.00
#
_symmetry.space_group_name_H-M   'P 1'
#
loop_
_entity.id
_entity.type
_entity.pdbx_description
1 polymer ?
#
loop_
_entity_poly.entity_id
_entity_poly.type
_entity_poly.pdbx_seq_one_letter_code
_entity_poly.pdbx_strand_id
1 'polypeptide(L)'
;MKKIILALLISLTSIFLLTGCTNEIDKLITVESDIKIEDSNVTLKVKEDTLTKTGATFILENNKNNAINYTIAYEIEAKRDNKWYKLGIINDFIEEIYEVDAKSTDQIIIDWKNSYSKLPKGEYRVIKEITVPATLELFYVAGEFTIK
;
A
#
# COMPACT_ATOMS: atom_id res chain seq x y z
N MET A 1 -10.79 23.70 -73.49
CA MET A 1 -9.95 24.22 -72.40
C MET A 1 -10.47 23.58 -71.11
N LYS A 2 -9.78 22.52 -70.68
CA LYS A 2 -10.19 21.75 -69.48
C LYS A 2 -9.41 22.32 -68.32
N LYS A 3 -10.07 22.89 -67.34
CA LYS A 3 -9.48 23.34 -66.08
C LYS A 3 -9.34 22.11 -65.14
N ILE A 4 -8.09 21.74 -64.90
CA ILE A 4 -7.78 20.69 -63.91
C ILE A 4 -7.79 21.35 -62.55
N ILE A 5 -8.79 21.06 -61.74
CA ILE A 5 -8.85 21.44 -60.34
C ILE A 5 -8.05 20.38 -59.55
N LEU A 6 -6.85 20.79 -59.14
CA LEU A 6 -6.00 20.00 -58.24
C LEU A 6 -6.54 20.13 -56.82
N ALA A 7 -7.33 19.13 -56.40
CA ALA A 7 -7.76 19.04 -55.02
C ALA A 7 -6.61 18.56 -54.14
N LEU A 8 -6.01 19.48 -53.36
CA LEU A 8 -5.04 19.16 -52.32
C LEU A 8 -5.79 18.52 -51.17
N LEU A 9 -5.73 17.20 -51.09
CA LEU A 9 -6.16 16.48 -49.85
C LEU A 9 -5.09 16.72 -48.79
N ILE A 10 -5.36 17.67 -47.91
CA ILE A 10 -4.61 17.83 -46.66
C ILE A 10 -5.08 16.72 -45.74
N SER A 11 -4.36 15.63 -45.70
CA SER A 11 -4.51 14.59 -44.71
C SER A 11 -4.03 15.17 -43.35
N LEU A 12 -4.97 15.64 -42.56
CA LEU A 12 -4.74 16.05 -41.19
C LEU A 12 -4.57 14.77 -40.35
N THR A 13 -3.36 14.25 -40.33
CA THR A 13 -3.00 13.18 -39.38
C THR A 13 -3.02 13.79 -38.00
N SER A 14 -4.14 13.61 -37.32
CA SER A 14 -4.27 13.87 -35.88
C SER A 14 -3.31 12.93 -35.16
N ILE A 15 -2.10 13.43 -34.87
CA ILE A 15 -1.18 12.79 -33.92
C ILE A 15 -1.87 12.93 -32.55
N PHE A 16 -2.62 11.89 -32.16
CA PHE A 16 -3.00 11.68 -30.78
C PHE A 16 -1.69 11.51 -30.01
N LEU A 17 -1.18 12.59 -29.46
CA LEU A 17 -0.23 12.55 -28.38
C LEU A 17 -0.97 11.90 -27.20
N LEU A 18 -0.87 10.58 -27.11
CA LEU A 18 -1.12 9.87 -25.86
C LEU A 18 -0.08 10.38 -24.85
N THR A 19 -0.34 11.54 -24.27
CA THR A 19 0.30 11.92 -23.01
C THR A 19 -0.22 10.89 -22.00
N GLY A 20 0.45 9.76 -21.94
CA GLY A 20 0.25 8.81 -20.86
C GLY A 20 0.51 9.57 -19.58
N CYS A 21 -0.55 9.93 -18.85
CA CYS A 21 -0.43 10.32 -17.45
C CYS A 21 0.16 9.12 -16.73
N THR A 22 1.49 9.08 -16.62
CA THR A 22 2.14 8.14 -15.71
C THR A 22 1.65 8.51 -14.32
N ASN A 23 0.82 7.64 -13.76
CA ASN A 23 0.33 7.82 -12.42
C ASN A 23 1.55 7.90 -11.48
N GLU A 24 1.56 8.82 -10.54
CA GLU A 24 2.68 8.97 -9.60
C GLU A 24 2.96 7.65 -8.84
N ILE A 25 1.94 6.83 -8.62
CA ILE A 25 2.06 5.49 -8.03
C ILE A 25 2.95 4.58 -8.89
N ASP A 26 2.85 4.65 -10.23
CA ASP A 26 3.61 3.77 -11.14
C ASP A 26 5.13 3.96 -11.01
N LYS A 27 5.57 5.07 -10.44
CA LYS A 27 7.00 5.34 -10.15
C LYS A 27 7.46 4.71 -8.82
N LEU A 28 6.53 4.38 -7.95
CA LEU A 28 6.81 3.87 -6.61
C LEU A 28 6.70 2.35 -6.53
N ILE A 29 5.82 1.75 -7.34
CA ILE A 29 5.60 0.30 -7.34
C ILE A 29 6.80 -0.43 -7.93
N THR A 30 7.13 -1.58 -7.36
CA THR A 30 8.26 -2.41 -7.79
C THR A 30 7.79 -3.73 -8.38
N VAL A 31 7.23 -4.61 -7.58
CA VAL A 31 6.83 -5.97 -7.95
C VAL A 31 5.43 -6.26 -7.43
N GLU A 32 4.67 -7.08 -8.16
CA GLU A 32 3.37 -7.57 -7.68
C GLU A 32 3.55 -8.34 -6.37
N SER A 33 2.70 -8.05 -5.40
CA SER A 33 2.77 -8.68 -4.07
C SER A 33 2.37 -10.15 -4.12
N ASP A 34 3.14 -10.96 -3.45
CA ASP A 34 2.87 -12.37 -3.17
C ASP A 34 2.32 -12.61 -1.75
N ILE A 35 2.20 -11.53 -0.95
CA ILE A 35 1.72 -11.62 0.43
C ILE A 35 0.23 -11.95 0.46
N LYS A 36 -0.09 -13.06 1.12
CA LYS A 36 -1.47 -13.46 1.40
C LYS A 36 -1.87 -12.94 2.77
N ILE A 37 -2.99 -12.21 2.81
CA ILE A 37 -3.61 -11.82 4.07
C ILE A 37 -4.54 -12.95 4.47
N GLU A 38 -4.29 -13.52 5.64
CA GLU A 38 -5.09 -14.62 6.16
C GLU A 38 -6.29 -14.08 6.93
N ASP A 39 -7.41 -14.79 6.84
CA ASP A 39 -8.58 -14.54 7.68
C ASP A 39 -8.28 -15.06 9.09
N SER A 40 -7.60 -14.23 9.86
CA SER A 40 -7.23 -14.52 11.22
C SER A 40 -8.09 -13.69 12.18
N ASN A 41 -8.20 -14.13 13.43
CA ASN A 41 -8.81 -13.34 14.49
C ASN A 41 -7.94 -12.14 14.93
N VAL A 42 -7.07 -11.68 14.03
CA VAL A 42 -6.25 -10.48 14.22
C VAL A 42 -6.51 -9.53 13.08
N THR A 43 -6.86 -8.29 13.38
CA THR A 43 -7.16 -7.27 12.37
C THR A 43 -6.30 -6.03 12.57
N LEU A 44 -5.94 -5.38 11.46
CA LEU A 44 -5.25 -4.12 11.44
C LEU A 44 -6.13 -3.09 10.72
N LYS A 45 -6.44 -1.97 11.36
CA LYS A 45 -7.32 -0.93 10.79
C LYS A 45 -6.69 0.44 10.97
N VAL A 46 -6.74 1.27 9.94
CA VAL A 46 -6.33 2.66 10.07
C VAL A 46 -7.32 3.44 10.93
N LYS A 47 -6.80 4.31 11.79
CA LYS A 47 -7.59 5.30 12.51
C LYS A 47 -7.70 6.54 11.62
N GLU A 48 -8.83 6.68 10.92
CA GLU A 48 -9.03 7.61 9.81
C GLU A 48 -8.69 9.07 10.11
N ASP A 49 -8.99 9.55 11.32
CA ASP A 49 -8.70 10.91 11.78
C ASP A 49 -7.20 11.21 11.94
N THR A 50 -6.36 10.18 11.88
CA THR A 50 -4.89 10.30 11.98
C THR A 50 -4.18 10.18 10.64
N LEU A 51 -4.91 9.80 9.56
CA LEU A 51 -4.34 9.52 8.26
C LEU A 51 -3.82 10.79 7.58
N THR A 52 -2.55 10.75 7.20
CA THR A 52 -1.87 11.79 6.43
C THR A 52 -1.14 11.18 5.25
N LYS A 53 -0.53 12.00 4.39
CA LYS A 53 0.33 11.50 3.29
C LYS A 53 1.64 10.88 3.78
N THR A 54 2.00 11.04 5.04
CA THR A 54 3.29 10.61 5.59
C THR A 54 3.18 9.66 6.78
N GLY A 55 1.99 9.35 7.26
CA GLY A 55 1.80 8.47 8.40
C GLY A 55 0.35 8.35 8.83
N ALA A 56 0.09 7.40 9.71
CA ALA A 56 -1.19 7.18 10.37
C ALA A 56 -1.01 6.37 11.65
N THR A 57 -2.05 6.37 12.49
CA THR A 57 -2.19 5.41 13.59
C THR A 57 -3.04 4.23 13.10
N PHE A 58 -2.59 3.03 13.40
CA PHE A 58 -3.33 1.80 13.14
C PHE A 58 -3.76 1.15 14.45
N ILE A 59 -4.94 0.54 14.44
CA ILE A 59 -5.45 -0.26 15.56
C ILE A 59 -5.21 -1.72 15.21
N LEU A 60 -4.37 -2.40 15.98
CA LEU A 60 -4.17 -3.84 15.92
C LEU A 60 -5.07 -4.48 16.97
N GLU A 61 -6.02 -5.32 16.54
CA GLU A 61 -6.96 -6.01 17.40
C GLU A 61 -6.66 -7.50 17.41
N ASN A 62 -6.36 -8.05 18.58
CA ASN A 62 -6.11 -9.46 18.79
C ASN A 62 -7.36 -10.14 19.37
N ASN A 63 -8.12 -10.83 18.54
CA ASN A 63 -9.29 -11.63 18.96
C ASN A 63 -8.95 -13.13 19.16
N LYS A 64 -7.66 -13.49 19.16
CA LYS A 64 -7.20 -14.83 19.52
C LYS A 64 -7.27 -15.06 21.04
N ASN A 65 -7.17 -16.32 21.45
CA ASN A 65 -7.09 -16.70 22.86
C ASN A 65 -5.64 -16.70 23.40
N ASN A 66 -4.68 -16.39 22.53
CA ASN A 66 -3.25 -16.33 22.83
C ASN A 66 -2.73 -14.91 22.55
N ALA A 67 -1.69 -14.52 23.28
CA ALA A 67 -0.94 -13.31 22.94
C ALA A 67 -0.30 -13.44 21.56
N ILE A 68 -0.13 -12.31 20.89
CA ILE A 68 0.56 -12.19 19.61
C ILE A 68 1.72 -11.21 19.74
N ASN A 69 2.72 -11.38 18.88
CA ASN A 69 3.84 -10.46 18.76
C ASN A 69 3.88 -9.83 17.38
N TYR A 70 4.35 -8.58 17.33
CA TYR A 70 4.69 -7.87 16.12
C TYR A 70 5.98 -7.08 16.33
N THR A 71 6.63 -6.64 15.25
CA THR A 71 7.80 -5.74 15.30
C THR A 71 7.45 -4.35 14.78
N ILE A 72 8.35 -3.39 14.89
CA ILE A 72 8.18 -2.07 14.25
C ILE A 72 8.20 -2.13 12.72
N ALA A 73 8.76 -3.20 12.14
CA ALA A 73 8.80 -3.39 10.70
C ALA A 73 7.41 -3.43 10.07
N TYR A 74 7.30 -2.84 8.90
CA TYR A 74 6.08 -2.84 8.09
C TYR A 74 6.43 -2.70 6.62
N GLU A 75 5.55 -3.15 5.74
CA GLU A 75 5.61 -2.87 4.32
C GLU A 75 4.40 -2.02 3.91
N ILE A 76 4.57 -1.17 2.90
CA ILE A 76 3.45 -0.49 2.24
C ILE A 76 3.34 -1.02 0.83
N GLU A 77 2.11 -1.34 0.46
CA GLU A 77 1.75 -1.73 -0.89
C GLU A 77 0.72 -0.77 -1.46
N ALA A 78 0.79 -0.55 -2.77
CA ALA A 78 -0.19 0.24 -3.51
C ALA A 78 -1.06 -0.67 -4.37
N LYS A 79 -2.33 -0.31 -4.52
CA LYS A 79 -3.27 -1.04 -5.38
C LYS A 79 -3.25 -0.45 -6.78
N ARG A 80 -3.09 -1.29 -7.78
CA ARG A 80 -3.15 -0.96 -9.19
C ARG A 80 -3.87 -2.07 -9.96
N ASP A 81 -4.86 -1.72 -10.77
CA ASP A 81 -5.63 -2.68 -11.59
C ASP A 81 -6.13 -3.90 -10.79
N ASN A 82 -6.67 -3.65 -9.59
CA ASN A 82 -7.13 -4.66 -8.62
C ASN A 82 -6.06 -5.62 -8.07
N LYS A 83 -4.78 -5.28 -8.23
CA LYS A 83 -3.64 -6.02 -7.69
C LYS A 83 -2.85 -5.16 -6.73
N TRP A 84 -2.17 -5.80 -5.80
CA TRP A 84 -1.28 -5.15 -4.86
C TRP A 84 0.16 -5.24 -5.34
N TYR A 85 0.89 -4.14 -5.18
CA TYR A 85 2.29 -4.01 -5.57
C TYR A 85 3.11 -3.46 -4.42
N LYS A 86 4.26 -4.06 -4.17
CA LYS A 86 5.21 -3.58 -3.16
C LYS A 86 5.78 -2.23 -3.58
N LEU A 87 5.90 -1.31 -2.63
CA LEU A 87 6.67 -0.08 -2.79
C LEU A 87 8.12 -0.35 -2.40
N GLY A 88 9.06 0.31 -3.06
CA GLY A 88 10.47 0.23 -2.69
C GLY A 88 10.70 0.81 -1.29
N ILE A 89 11.39 0.05 -0.43
CA ILE A 89 11.77 0.47 0.93
C ILE A 89 13.15 1.08 0.89
N ILE A 90 13.37 2.16 1.64
CA ILE A 90 14.67 2.84 1.76
C ILE A 90 15.36 2.55 3.11
N ASN A 91 14.65 1.99 4.11
CA ASN A 91 15.15 1.85 5.48
C ASN A 91 15.19 0.41 5.98
N ASP A 92 16.24 0.13 6.77
CA ASP A 92 16.29 -1.03 7.64
C ASP A 92 15.58 -0.72 8.97
N PHE A 93 14.72 -1.63 9.41
CA PHE A 93 14.07 -1.53 10.71
C PHE A 93 14.88 -2.24 11.78
N ILE A 94 14.95 -1.65 12.98
CA ILE A 94 15.48 -2.33 14.16
C ILE A 94 14.42 -3.35 14.60
N GLU A 95 14.82 -4.58 14.88
CA GLU A 95 13.91 -5.60 15.40
C GLU A 95 13.62 -5.33 16.88
N GLU A 96 12.52 -4.65 17.14
CA GLU A 96 11.93 -4.50 18.47
C GLU A 96 10.60 -5.24 18.48
N ILE A 97 10.43 -6.13 19.46
CA ILE A 97 9.22 -6.99 19.56
C ILE A 97 8.27 -6.39 20.57
N TYR A 98 7.01 -6.27 20.17
CA TYR A 98 5.88 -5.85 20.98
C TYR A 98 4.88 -6.99 21.13
N GLU A 99 4.31 -7.12 22.31
CA GLU A 99 3.31 -8.14 22.62
C GLU A 99 1.92 -7.48 22.79
N VAL A 100 0.90 -8.15 22.25
CA VAL A 100 -0.51 -7.78 22.45
C VAL A 100 -1.21 -8.97 23.07
N ASP A 101 -1.70 -8.80 24.28
CA ASP A 101 -2.40 -9.84 25.02
C ASP A 101 -3.60 -10.41 24.25
N ALA A 102 -4.03 -11.61 24.65
CA ALA A 102 -5.27 -12.20 24.16
C ALA A 102 -6.47 -11.27 24.39
N LYS A 103 -7.35 -11.14 23.38
CA LYS A 103 -8.58 -10.31 23.45
C LYS A 103 -8.31 -8.82 23.75
N SER A 104 -7.16 -8.31 23.31
CA SER A 104 -6.70 -6.95 23.52
C SER A 104 -6.46 -6.20 22.22
N THR A 105 -6.26 -4.90 22.32
CA THR A 105 -5.92 -4.01 21.20
C THR A 105 -4.67 -3.22 21.50
N ASP A 106 -3.93 -2.87 20.44
CA ASP A 106 -2.82 -1.92 20.53
C ASP A 106 -2.93 -0.85 19.44
N GLN A 107 -2.31 0.31 19.67
CA GLN A 107 -2.25 1.41 18.72
C GLN A 107 -0.82 1.55 18.20
N ILE A 108 -0.66 1.34 16.91
CA ILE A 108 0.63 1.40 16.21
C ILE A 108 0.71 2.72 15.44
N ILE A 109 1.60 3.61 15.86
CA ILE A 109 1.87 4.84 15.11
C ILE A 109 2.92 4.54 14.06
N ILE A 110 2.59 4.74 12.78
CA ILE A 110 3.50 4.51 11.66
C ILE A 110 3.74 5.84 10.95
N ASP A 111 4.97 6.34 11.02
CA ASP A 111 5.46 7.45 10.22
C ASP A 111 6.32 6.89 9.08
N TRP A 112 5.82 6.96 7.85
CA TRP A 112 6.52 6.45 6.67
C TRP A 112 7.25 7.53 5.87
N LYS A 113 7.34 8.77 6.40
CA LYS A 113 7.96 9.89 5.70
C LYS A 113 9.40 9.60 5.25
N ASN A 114 10.19 8.96 6.11
CA ASN A 114 11.60 8.66 5.84
C ASN A 114 11.78 7.41 4.97
N SER A 115 10.85 6.45 5.03
CA SER A 115 10.93 5.19 4.28
C SER A 115 10.30 5.28 2.89
N TYR A 116 9.17 5.97 2.77
CA TYR A 116 8.35 6.02 1.56
C TYR A 116 8.04 7.45 1.08
N SER A 117 8.53 8.48 1.77
CA SER A 117 8.19 9.89 1.49
C SER A 117 6.68 10.17 1.62
N LYS A 118 6.17 11.14 0.86
CA LYS A 118 4.74 11.43 0.78
C LYS A 118 4.10 10.50 -0.23
N LEU A 119 3.14 9.71 0.21
CA LEU A 119 2.37 8.88 -0.71
C LEU A 119 1.45 9.75 -1.59
N PRO A 120 1.45 9.56 -2.91
CA PRO A 120 0.50 10.20 -3.81
C PRO A 120 -0.93 9.71 -3.57
N LYS A 121 -1.90 10.32 -4.24
CA LYS A 121 -3.30 9.87 -4.21
C LYS A 121 -3.41 8.43 -4.69
N GLY A 122 -4.14 7.60 -3.96
CA GLY A 122 -4.30 6.18 -4.30
C GLY A 122 -4.78 5.32 -3.15
N GLU A 123 -4.98 4.05 -3.45
CA GLU A 123 -5.33 3.01 -2.48
C GLU A 123 -4.07 2.26 -2.05
N TYR A 124 -3.92 2.08 -0.76
CA TYR A 124 -2.73 1.49 -0.13
C TYR A 124 -3.13 0.51 0.97
N ARG A 125 -2.18 -0.32 1.36
CA ARG A 125 -2.27 -1.09 2.60
C ARG A 125 -0.92 -1.14 3.32
N VAL A 126 -0.96 -1.06 4.65
CA VAL A 126 0.17 -1.41 5.51
C VAL A 126 0.08 -2.90 5.81
N ILE A 127 1.18 -3.60 5.66
CA ILE A 127 1.34 -5.02 6.01
C ILE A 127 2.15 -5.10 7.30
N LYS A 128 1.68 -5.94 8.23
CA LYS A 128 2.39 -6.32 9.44
C LYS A 128 2.50 -7.82 9.53
N GLU A 129 3.71 -8.29 9.84
CA GLU A 129 3.93 -9.68 10.21
C GLU A 129 3.53 -9.87 11.68
N ILE A 130 2.81 -10.95 11.93
CA ILE A 130 2.31 -11.32 13.26
C ILE A 130 2.82 -12.73 13.58
N THR A 131 3.31 -12.92 14.79
CA THR A 131 3.65 -14.23 15.32
C THR A 131 2.81 -14.57 16.54
N VAL A 132 2.49 -15.85 16.70
CA VAL A 132 1.81 -16.37 17.90
C VAL A 132 2.81 -17.27 18.64
N PRO A 133 3.50 -16.78 19.68
CA PRO A 133 4.58 -17.55 20.34
C PRO A 133 4.13 -18.91 20.86
N ALA A 134 2.89 -19.00 21.34
CA ALA A 134 2.33 -20.25 21.90
C ALA A 134 2.15 -21.37 20.87
N THR A 135 1.97 -21.05 19.59
CA THR A 135 1.72 -22.03 18.50
C THR A 135 2.78 -22.00 17.40
N LEU A 136 3.73 -21.08 17.47
CA LEU A 136 4.74 -20.81 16.43
C LEU A 136 4.12 -20.45 15.06
N GLU A 137 2.88 -19.98 15.08
CA GLU A 137 2.17 -19.52 13.89
C GLU A 137 2.75 -18.15 13.46
N LEU A 138 2.92 -17.99 12.15
CA LEU A 138 3.33 -16.71 11.52
C LEU A 138 2.37 -16.41 10.37
N PHE A 139 1.84 -15.18 10.31
CA PHE A 139 0.93 -14.74 9.26
C PHE A 139 1.01 -13.22 9.07
N TYR A 140 0.34 -12.72 8.05
CA TYR A 140 0.29 -11.30 7.75
C TYR A 140 -1.11 -10.73 7.92
N VAL A 141 -1.18 -9.51 8.45
CA VAL A 141 -2.40 -8.70 8.48
C VAL A 141 -2.19 -7.42 7.69
N ALA A 142 -3.28 -6.86 7.17
CA ALA A 142 -3.22 -5.62 6.40
C ALA A 142 -4.22 -4.59 6.91
N GLY A 143 -3.78 -3.33 6.97
CA GLY A 143 -4.63 -2.17 7.18
C GLY A 143 -4.74 -1.35 5.90
N GLU A 144 -5.88 -1.41 5.22
CA GLU A 144 -6.13 -0.66 3.98
C GLU A 144 -6.50 0.79 4.26
N PHE A 145 -6.07 1.71 3.38
CA PHE A 145 -6.38 3.14 3.48
C PHE A 145 -6.31 3.82 2.11
N THR A 146 -6.90 5.03 2.00
CA THR A 146 -6.91 5.81 0.77
C THR A 146 -6.36 7.20 1.01
N ILE A 147 -5.34 7.61 0.26
CA ILE A 147 -4.86 8.99 0.19
C ILE A 147 -5.66 9.74 -0.90
N LYS A 148 -6.32 10.83 -0.50
CA LYS A 148 -7.18 11.67 -1.36
C LYS A 148 -6.47 12.90 -1.93
#